data_035f4ba9a9433f68471507a75919724d
#
_entry.id   035f4ba9a9433f68471507a75919724d
#
_cell.length_a   1.000
_cell.length_b   1.000
_cell.length_c   1.000
_cell.angle_alpha   90.00
_cell.angle_beta   90.00
_cell.angle_gamma   90.00
#
_symmetry.space_group_name_H-M   'P 1'
#
loop_
_entity.id
_entity.type
_entity.pdbx_description
1 polymer ?
#
loop_
_entity_poly.entity_id
_entity_poly.type
_entity_poly.pdbx_seq_one_letter_code
_entity_poly.pdbx_strand_id
1 'polypeptide(L)'
;MTAATVRLAEGSLVVLVGPPASGKSTWAARHFPSHQVVSSDALRAVVGTGEHDRRASKDVFDVLDMVVERRLRRRLTTVVDSLGTDGARRRRWVAAAERAGVPAVAVVFDTDPAVCRARNRARPRAIPSKTMTSMLARWPAERDALASDGFGALHPAGDVAVVAPDLVAAPAATARQEDQPMTLEFGVQIPRFSWPGGPAATRDRLSEVAAAAEEAGFASIWVMDHFLQIPSVGPHWEDMLDSYSTLAFLAARTGTARLGTLVTGVTYRNIAHLAKIVATLDVLSGGRAVCGIGAAWFEREHRAYGWPFPPLSDRYAMLEDALELLPLMWGKGARAYTGRTIEVTEAVCYPRPLQEKVPILVGGSGERRTLRLVARHADA
;
A
#
# COMPACT_ATOMS: atom_id res chain seq x y z
N MET A 1 -20.49 32.79 -14.68
CA MET A 1 -20.36 32.73 -13.21
C MET A 1 -19.22 31.76 -12.93
N THR A 2 -18.06 32.24 -12.49
CA THR A 2 -16.90 31.43 -12.09
C THR A 2 -17.28 30.62 -10.87
N ALA A 3 -17.19 29.29 -10.93
CA ALA A 3 -17.41 28.41 -9.80
C ALA A 3 -16.53 28.86 -8.62
N ALA A 4 -17.10 28.94 -7.45
CA ALA A 4 -16.38 29.32 -6.24
C ALA A 4 -15.34 28.21 -5.93
N THR A 5 -14.07 28.57 -6.00
CA THR A 5 -12.98 27.62 -5.72
C THR A 5 -12.87 27.45 -4.19
N VAL A 6 -13.20 26.27 -3.69
CA VAL A 6 -13.04 25.92 -2.28
C VAL A 6 -11.62 25.43 -2.04
N ARG A 7 -10.85 26.17 -1.24
CA ARG A 7 -9.54 25.73 -0.75
C ARG A 7 -9.74 24.92 0.52
N LEU A 8 -9.31 23.66 0.50
CA LEU A 8 -9.28 22.80 1.69
C LEU A 8 -7.95 22.97 2.41
N ALA A 9 -7.98 23.11 3.72
CA ALA A 9 -6.75 23.08 4.53
C ALA A 9 -6.14 21.69 4.51
N GLU A 10 -4.82 21.62 4.61
CA GLU A 10 -4.11 20.33 4.70
C GLU A 10 -4.60 19.53 5.92
N GLY A 11 -4.75 18.22 5.75
CA GLY A 11 -5.25 17.33 6.79
C GLY A 11 -6.77 17.32 6.97
N SER A 12 -7.56 18.05 6.15
CA SER A 12 -9.01 18.10 6.28
C SER A 12 -9.70 16.74 6.15
N LEU A 13 -10.76 16.56 6.92
CA LEU A 13 -11.77 15.55 6.70
C LEU A 13 -12.78 16.04 5.67
N VAL A 14 -12.98 15.29 4.60
CA VAL A 14 -13.98 15.57 3.55
C VAL A 14 -14.97 14.40 3.51
N VAL A 15 -16.21 14.64 3.86
CA VAL A 15 -17.25 13.60 3.81
C VAL A 15 -18.15 13.83 2.60
N LEU A 16 -18.20 12.84 1.69
CA LEU A 16 -19.11 12.90 0.54
C LEU A 16 -20.49 12.40 0.95
N VAL A 17 -21.50 13.24 0.79
CA VAL A 17 -22.86 12.94 1.24
C VAL A 17 -23.84 13.10 0.08
N GLY A 18 -24.64 12.08 -0.16
CA GLY A 18 -25.63 12.10 -1.23
C GLY A 18 -26.26 10.75 -1.52
N PRO A 19 -27.34 10.72 -2.28
CA PRO A 19 -28.06 9.49 -2.62
C PRO A 19 -27.18 8.53 -3.45
N PRO A 20 -27.55 7.25 -3.57
CA PRO A 20 -26.84 6.32 -4.44
C PRO A 20 -26.86 6.77 -5.89
N ALA A 21 -25.78 6.51 -6.62
CA ALA A 21 -25.59 6.93 -8.02
C ALA A 21 -25.57 8.46 -8.27
N SER A 22 -25.38 9.28 -7.24
CA SER A 22 -25.26 10.74 -7.37
C SER A 22 -23.94 11.23 -7.98
N GLY A 23 -22.91 10.35 -8.08
CA GLY A 23 -21.63 10.69 -8.70
C GLY A 23 -20.47 10.92 -7.70
N LYS A 24 -20.65 10.61 -6.42
CA LYS A 24 -19.63 10.78 -5.36
C LYS A 24 -18.27 10.20 -5.71
N SER A 25 -18.22 8.91 -6.02
CA SER A 25 -16.95 8.21 -6.30
C SER A 25 -16.24 8.77 -7.55
N THR A 26 -17.01 9.13 -8.59
CA THR A 26 -16.46 9.77 -9.79
C THR A 26 -15.90 11.16 -9.47
N TRP A 27 -16.57 11.91 -8.61
CA TRP A 27 -16.12 13.21 -8.17
C TRP A 27 -14.85 13.07 -7.29
N ALA A 28 -14.84 12.15 -6.33
CA ALA A 28 -13.67 11.87 -5.50
C ALA A 28 -12.43 11.55 -6.34
N ALA A 29 -12.59 10.66 -7.33
CA ALA A 29 -11.49 10.25 -8.22
C ALA A 29 -10.95 11.38 -9.11
N ARG A 30 -11.74 12.43 -9.36
CA ARG A 30 -11.30 13.61 -10.14
C ARG A 30 -10.57 14.65 -9.30
N HIS A 31 -10.84 14.70 -7.99
CA HIS A 31 -10.40 15.81 -7.14
C HIS A 31 -9.35 15.37 -6.11
N PHE A 32 -9.21 14.08 -5.84
CA PHE A 32 -8.29 13.56 -4.82
C PHE A 32 -7.54 12.34 -5.30
N PRO A 33 -6.25 12.22 -4.94
CA PRO A 33 -5.50 10.98 -5.12
C PRO A 33 -6.17 9.81 -4.39
N SER A 34 -6.08 8.61 -4.95
CA SER A 34 -6.75 7.41 -4.41
C SER A 34 -6.39 7.11 -2.95
N HIS A 35 -5.14 7.38 -2.54
CA HIS A 35 -4.67 7.17 -1.16
C HIS A 35 -5.31 8.12 -0.14
N GLN A 36 -5.95 9.20 -0.57
CA GLN A 36 -6.72 10.10 0.29
C GLN A 36 -8.19 9.67 0.42
N VAL A 37 -8.66 8.77 -0.45
CA VAL A 37 -10.06 8.33 -0.51
C VAL A 37 -10.25 7.03 0.24
N VAL A 38 -11.09 7.05 1.29
CA VAL A 38 -11.50 5.87 2.04
C VAL A 38 -12.89 5.47 1.56
N SER A 39 -12.97 4.49 0.66
CA SER A 39 -14.22 4.04 0.05
C SER A 39 -14.81 2.83 0.78
N SER A 40 -16.09 2.93 1.13
CA SER A 40 -16.83 1.82 1.73
C SER A 40 -17.00 0.62 0.77
N ASP A 41 -17.06 0.87 -0.52
CA ASP A 41 -17.20 -0.19 -1.52
C ASP A 41 -15.87 -0.91 -1.73
N ALA A 42 -14.76 -0.16 -1.82
CA ALA A 42 -13.42 -0.75 -1.87
C ALA A 42 -13.09 -1.59 -0.61
N LEU A 43 -13.42 -1.08 0.58
CA LEU A 43 -13.25 -1.83 1.82
C LEU A 43 -14.13 -3.09 1.87
N ARG A 44 -15.31 -3.06 1.26
CA ARG A 44 -16.20 -4.23 1.18
C ARG A 44 -15.58 -5.34 0.33
N ALA A 45 -14.85 -4.99 -0.72
CA ALA A 45 -14.09 -5.96 -1.50
C ALA A 45 -12.95 -6.62 -0.70
N VAL A 46 -12.38 -5.89 0.26
CA VAL A 46 -11.27 -6.39 1.11
C VAL A 46 -11.77 -7.23 2.28
N VAL A 47 -12.86 -6.81 2.95
CA VAL A 47 -13.39 -7.46 4.16
C VAL A 47 -14.35 -8.61 3.83
N GLY A 48 -15.06 -8.52 2.71
CA GLY A 48 -16.04 -9.48 2.26
C GLY A 48 -15.62 -10.22 0.99
N THR A 49 -16.60 -10.80 0.32
CA THR A 49 -16.40 -11.56 -0.94
C THR A 49 -16.43 -10.67 -2.19
N GLY A 50 -16.47 -9.35 -2.04
CA GLY A 50 -16.49 -8.35 -3.11
C GLY A 50 -17.23 -7.08 -2.73
N GLU A 51 -17.15 -6.04 -3.55
CA GLU A 51 -17.76 -4.71 -3.32
C GLU A 51 -19.27 -4.74 -3.00
N HIS A 52 -19.94 -5.84 -3.36
CA HIS A 52 -21.38 -6.00 -3.20
C HIS A 52 -21.78 -6.85 -2.00
N ASP A 53 -20.84 -7.33 -1.21
CA ASP A 53 -21.12 -8.16 -0.05
C ASP A 53 -21.73 -7.33 1.10
N ARG A 54 -23.08 -7.28 1.11
CA ARG A 54 -23.83 -6.55 2.14
C ARG A 54 -23.73 -7.18 3.53
N ARG A 55 -23.36 -8.47 3.65
CA ARG A 55 -23.20 -9.14 4.94
C ARG A 55 -21.98 -8.59 5.68
N ALA A 56 -20.95 -8.18 4.96
CA ALA A 56 -19.75 -7.55 5.51
C ALA A 56 -19.97 -6.08 5.93
N SER A 57 -21.15 -5.49 5.73
CA SER A 57 -21.34 -4.04 5.90
C SER A 57 -20.99 -3.51 7.29
N LYS A 58 -21.27 -4.27 8.36
CA LYS A 58 -20.90 -3.88 9.73
C LYS A 58 -19.38 -3.79 9.85
N ASP A 59 -18.68 -4.86 9.51
CA ASP A 59 -17.23 -4.97 9.64
C ASP A 59 -16.51 -3.95 8.74
N VAL A 60 -17.02 -3.71 7.53
CA VAL A 60 -16.54 -2.67 6.62
C VAL A 60 -16.59 -1.29 7.26
N PHE A 61 -17.69 -0.97 7.92
CA PHE A 61 -17.80 0.34 8.55
C PHE A 61 -16.99 0.46 9.83
N ASP A 62 -16.76 -0.63 10.55
CA ASP A 62 -15.85 -0.64 11.70
C ASP A 62 -14.40 -0.40 11.24
N VAL A 63 -13.99 -1.03 10.14
CA VAL A 63 -12.68 -0.78 9.51
C VAL A 63 -12.58 0.65 8.96
N LEU A 64 -13.63 1.15 8.29
CA LEU A 64 -13.68 2.49 7.75
C LEU A 64 -13.52 3.55 8.86
N ASP A 65 -14.28 3.40 9.95
CA ASP A 65 -14.20 4.29 11.11
C ASP A 65 -12.79 4.30 11.70
N MET A 66 -12.17 3.14 11.84
CA MET A 66 -10.79 2.99 12.32
C MET A 66 -9.78 3.69 11.38
N VAL A 67 -9.88 3.46 10.07
CA VAL A 67 -8.99 4.09 9.09
C VAL A 67 -9.13 5.60 9.11
N VAL A 68 -10.35 6.13 9.12
CA VAL A 68 -10.61 7.57 9.20
C VAL A 68 -9.97 8.15 10.45
N GLU A 69 -10.20 7.56 11.63
CA GLU A 69 -9.64 8.05 12.88
C GLU A 69 -8.10 8.04 12.87
N ARG A 70 -7.47 6.96 12.37
CA ARG A 70 -6.01 6.84 12.27
C ARG A 70 -5.42 7.89 11.34
N ARG A 71 -6.05 8.16 10.20
CA ARG A 71 -5.61 9.18 9.24
C ARG A 71 -5.73 10.59 9.83
N LEU A 72 -6.84 10.92 10.48
CA LEU A 72 -7.05 12.23 11.12
C LEU A 72 -6.03 12.51 12.23
N ARG A 73 -5.72 11.52 13.08
CA ARG A 73 -4.65 11.66 14.09
C ARG A 73 -3.28 12.00 13.48
N ARG A 74 -3.05 11.60 12.23
CA ARG A 74 -1.83 11.92 11.47
C ARG A 74 -1.96 13.21 10.66
N ARG A 75 -3.06 13.91 10.78
CA ARG A 75 -3.40 15.12 10.02
C ARG A 75 -3.30 14.92 8.51
N LEU A 76 -3.74 13.75 8.03
CA LEU A 76 -3.76 13.43 6.61
C LEU A 76 -5.13 13.79 6.02
N THR A 77 -5.15 14.49 4.90
CA THR A 77 -6.39 14.71 4.14
C THR A 77 -7.11 13.39 3.92
N THR A 78 -8.36 13.32 4.34
CA THR A 78 -9.14 12.08 4.36
C THR A 78 -10.50 12.32 3.73
N VAL A 79 -10.74 11.70 2.60
CA VAL A 79 -12.01 11.76 1.86
C VAL A 79 -12.79 10.48 2.13
N VAL A 80 -13.98 10.61 2.71
CA VAL A 80 -14.84 9.45 2.97
C VAL A 80 -15.85 9.30 1.84
N ASP A 81 -15.65 8.27 1.01
CA ASP A 81 -16.57 7.91 -0.07
C ASP A 81 -17.48 6.76 0.38
N SER A 82 -18.62 7.15 0.89
CA SER A 82 -19.72 6.26 1.28
C SER A 82 -21.05 6.91 0.89
N LEU A 83 -22.19 6.29 1.24
CA LEU A 83 -23.48 6.98 1.09
C LEU A 83 -23.56 8.23 1.96
N GLY A 84 -22.85 8.22 3.10
CA GLY A 84 -22.80 9.35 4.01
C GLY A 84 -24.15 9.70 4.66
N THR A 85 -25.14 8.79 4.65
CA THR A 85 -26.50 9.05 5.12
C THR A 85 -26.71 8.72 6.60
N ASP A 86 -25.74 8.07 7.28
CA ASP A 86 -25.77 7.81 8.72
C ASP A 86 -25.29 9.02 9.51
N GLY A 87 -26.20 9.82 10.05
CA GLY A 87 -25.89 11.02 10.82
C GLY A 87 -25.07 10.74 12.10
N ALA A 88 -25.34 9.62 12.78
CA ALA A 88 -24.59 9.27 13.98
C ALA A 88 -23.11 9.01 13.65
N ARG A 89 -22.85 8.40 12.50
CA ARG A 89 -21.50 8.13 12.01
C ARG A 89 -20.81 9.40 11.54
N ARG A 90 -21.49 10.28 10.81
CA ARG A 90 -20.95 11.59 10.41
C ARG A 90 -20.50 12.40 11.62
N ARG A 91 -21.33 12.50 12.66
CA ARG A 91 -20.98 13.20 13.91
C ARG A 91 -19.75 12.58 14.60
N ARG A 92 -19.60 11.25 14.59
CA ARG A 92 -18.38 10.59 15.12
C ARG A 92 -17.13 10.99 14.34
N TRP A 93 -17.21 11.07 13.02
CA TRP A 93 -16.07 11.49 12.19
C TRP A 93 -15.74 12.98 12.41
N VAL A 94 -16.74 13.84 12.50
CA VAL A 94 -16.56 15.25 12.81
C VAL A 94 -15.89 15.42 14.19
N ALA A 95 -16.36 14.72 15.21
CA ALA A 95 -15.75 14.76 16.54
C ALA A 95 -14.30 14.18 16.52
N ALA A 96 -14.00 13.22 15.67
CA ALA A 96 -12.64 12.72 15.49
C ALA A 96 -11.72 13.76 14.82
N ALA A 97 -12.25 14.51 13.83
CA ALA A 97 -11.53 15.60 13.19
C ALA A 97 -11.26 16.75 14.18
N GLU A 98 -12.24 17.10 14.99
CA GLU A 98 -12.11 18.11 16.04
C GLU A 98 -11.03 17.73 17.06
N ARG A 99 -11.05 16.49 17.57
CA ARG A 99 -9.99 15.97 18.46
C ARG A 99 -8.59 16.00 17.84
N ALA A 100 -8.51 15.84 16.51
CA ALA A 100 -7.24 15.91 15.78
C ALA A 100 -6.82 17.34 15.42
N GLY A 101 -7.68 18.35 15.68
CA GLY A 101 -7.44 19.75 15.33
C GLY A 101 -7.38 19.97 13.82
N VAL A 102 -8.23 19.26 13.05
CA VAL A 102 -8.31 19.38 11.59
C VAL A 102 -9.73 19.76 11.14
N PRO A 103 -9.90 20.55 10.08
CA PRO A 103 -11.21 20.91 9.56
C PRO A 103 -12.01 19.71 9.07
N ALA A 104 -13.32 19.74 9.29
CA ALA A 104 -14.27 18.77 8.74
C ALA A 104 -15.25 19.48 7.82
N VAL A 105 -15.35 19.04 6.57
CA VAL A 105 -16.28 19.59 5.59
C VAL A 105 -17.11 18.48 4.95
N ALA A 106 -18.35 18.79 4.54
CA ALA A 106 -19.16 17.90 3.75
C ALA A 106 -19.32 18.42 2.33
N VAL A 107 -19.18 17.52 1.35
CA VAL A 107 -19.52 17.79 -0.06
C VAL A 107 -20.84 17.11 -0.37
N VAL A 108 -21.85 17.91 -0.69
CA VAL A 108 -23.24 17.49 -0.80
C VAL A 108 -23.63 17.30 -2.28
N PHE A 109 -24.09 16.10 -2.59
CA PHE A 109 -24.53 15.72 -3.94
C PHE A 109 -26.06 15.72 -4.00
N ASP A 110 -26.64 16.83 -4.39
CA ASP A 110 -28.10 16.98 -4.56
C ASP A 110 -28.50 16.69 -6.01
N THR A 111 -28.21 15.48 -6.47
CA THR A 111 -28.45 15.03 -7.83
C THR A 111 -29.91 14.62 -8.01
N ASP A 112 -30.53 15.09 -9.09
CA ASP A 112 -31.91 14.78 -9.44
C ASP A 112 -32.22 13.27 -9.35
N PRO A 113 -33.31 12.87 -8.70
CA PRO A 113 -33.68 11.46 -8.53
C PRO A 113 -33.82 10.69 -9.85
N ALA A 114 -34.27 11.35 -10.95
CA ALA A 114 -34.36 10.70 -12.26
C ALA A 114 -32.98 10.36 -12.82
N VAL A 115 -31.99 11.28 -12.66
CA VAL A 115 -30.60 11.07 -13.05
C VAL A 115 -29.99 9.93 -12.23
N CYS A 116 -30.23 9.91 -10.91
CA CYS A 116 -29.77 8.84 -10.04
C CYS A 116 -30.35 7.47 -10.49
N ARG A 117 -31.64 7.40 -10.82
CA ARG A 117 -32.27 6.17 -11.33
C ARG A 117 -31.68 5.74 -12.68
N ALA A 118 -31.46 6.68 -13.60
CA ALA A 118 -30.88 6.39 -14.90
C ALA A 118 -29.46 5.83 -14.77
N ARG A 119 -28.60 6.47 -13.96
CA ARG A 119 -27.26 6.00 -13.68
C ARG A 119 -27.25 4.64 -12.98
N ASN A 120 -28.20 4.40 -12.06
CA ASN A 120 -28.31 3.11 -11.40
C ASN A 120 -28.65 1.98 -12.38
N ARG A 121 -29.56 2.21 -13.36
CA ARG A 121 -29.91 1.22 -14.40
C ARG A 121 -28.73 0.87 -15.30
N ALA A 122 -27.83 1.83 -15.56
CA ALA A 122 -26.65 1.62 -16.39
C ALA A 122 -25.51 0.85 -15.69
N ARG A 123 -25.63 0.54 -14.39
CA ARG A 123 -24.61 -0.22 -13.68
C ARG A 123 -24.70 -1.72 -14.00
N PRO A 124 -23.59 -2.44 -14.08
CA PRO A 124 -23.59 -3.91 -14.24
C PRO A 124 -24.41 -4.63 -13.17
N ARG A 125 -24.46 -4.06 -11.96
CA ARG A 125 -25.31 -4.53 -10.85
C ARG A 125 -26.06 -3.35 -10.25
N ALA A 126 -27.26 -3.15 -10.72
CA ALA A 126 -28.15 -2.10 -10.23
C ALA A 126 -28.68 -2.38 -8.84
N ILE A 127 -28.82 -1.35 -8.02
CA ILE A 127 -29.59 -1.40 -6.76
C ILE A 127 -31.05 -1.70 -7.09
N PRO A 128 -31.72 -2.64 -6.41
CA PRO A 128 -33.13 -2.96 -6.66
C PRO A 128 -34.02 -1.71 -6.60
N SER A 129 -34.95 -1.60 -7.51
CA SER A 129 -35.78 -0.41 -7.70
C SER A 129 -36.51 0.04 -6.42
N LYS A 130 -37.06 -0.90 -5.65
CA LYS A 130 -37.73 -0.61 -4.35
C LYS A 130 -36.75 0.03 -3.35
N THR A 131 -35.53 -0.52 -3.24
CA THR A 131 -34.48 0.01 -2.37
C THR A 131 -34.05 1.40 -2.82
N MET A 132 -33.82 1.57 -4.12
CA MET A 132 -33.44 2.87 -4.71
C MET A 132 -34.48 3.94 -4.43
N THR A 133 -35.76 3.61 -4.61
CA THR A 133 -36.88 4.53 -4.34
C THR A 133 -36.93 4.94 -2.87
N SER A 134 -36.79 3.98 -1.93
CA SER A 134 -36.76 4.28 -0.50
C SER A 134 -35.58 5.17 -0.11
N MET A 135 -34.39 4.95 -0.68
CA MET A 135 -33.21 5.76 -0.40
C MET A 135 -33.35 7.19 -0.93
N LEU A 136 -33.88 7.34 -2.12
CA LEU A 136 -34.15 8.67 -2.72
C LEU A 136 -35.23 9.45 -1.96
N ALA A 137 -36.26 8.75 -1.45
CA ALA A 137 -37.33 9.40 -0.67
C ALA A 137 -36.85 9.95 0.68
N ARG A 138 -35.83 9.34 1.29
CA ARG A 138 -35.25 9.79 2.57
C ARG A 138 -34.23 10.90 2.41
N TRP A 139 -33.68 11.07 1.21
CA TRP A 139 -32.58 12.01 0.96
C TRP A 139 -32.86 13.45 1.41
N PRO A 140 -34.04 14.08 1.14
CA PRO A 140 -34.28 15.46 1.60
C PRO A 140 -34.11 15.63 3.10
N ALA A 141 -34.67 14.75 3.91
CA ALA A 141 -34.56 14.81 5.36
C ALA A 141 -33.11 14.58 5.85
N GLU A 142 -32.38 13.66 5.19
CA GLU A 142 -30.96 13.39 5.49
C GLU A 142 -30.07 14.58 5.12
N ARG A 143 -30.35 15.26 4.01
CA ARG A 143 -29.67 16.48 3.58
C ARG A 143 -29.89 17.62 4.58
N ASP A 144 -31.13 17.86 4.96
CA ASP A 144 -31.50 18.94 5.89
C ASP A 144 -30.88 18.74 7.28
N ALA A 145 -30.70 17.49 7.70
CA ALA A 145 -30.03 17.15 8.96
C ALA A 145 -28.52 17.44 8.98
N LEU A 146 -27.87 17.65 7.83
CA LEU A 146 -26.41 17.91 7.75
C LEU A 146 -25.99 19.17 8.51
N ALA A 147 -26.85 20.18 8.57
CA ALA A 147 -26.58 21.44 9.27
C ALA A 147 -26.34 21.23 10.79
N SER A 148 -26.87 20.13 11.35
CA SER A 148 -26.73 19.79 12.78
C SER A 148 -25.59 18.80 13.07
N ASP A 149 -24.86 18.33 12.09
CA ASP A 149 -23.82 17.31 12.28
C ASP A 149 -22.46 17.89 12.73
N GLY A 150 -22.30 19.22 12.77
CA GLY A 150 -21.09 19.89 13.26
C GLY A 150 -19.98 20.07 12.22
N PHE A 151 -20.26 19.93 10.93
CA PHE A 151 -19.31 20.29 9.88
C PHE A 151 -18.98 21.78 9.90
N GLY A 152 -17.71 22.14 9.71
CA GLY A 152 -17.29 23.54 9.58
C GLY A 152 -17.79 24.22 8.30
N ALA A 153 -18.06 23.45 7.25
CA ALA A 153 -18.68 23.93 6.02
C ALA A 153 -19.42 22.82 5.25
N LEU A 154 -20.48 23.20 4.54
CA LEU A 154 -21.22 22.34 3.63
C LEU A 154 -21.10 22.93 2.21
N HIS A 155 -20.60 22.15 1.26
CA HIS A 155 -20.39 22.62 -0.12
C HIS A 155 -21.21 21.79 -1.11
N PRO A 156 -21.99 22.39 -1.99
CA PRO A 156 -22.59 21.70 -3.12
C PRO A 156 -21.50 21.14 -4.04
N ALA A 157 -21.64 19.92 -4.50
CA ALA A 157 -20.62 19.26 -5.34
C ALA A 157 -20.35 19.94 -6.68
N GLY A 158 -21.33 20.72 -7.20
CA GLY A 158 -21.21 21.49 -8.44
C GLY A 158 -20.36 22.76 -8.33
N ASP A 159 -20.17 23.28 -7.11
CA ASP A 159 -19.53 24.57 -6.86
C ASP A 159 -18.09 24.43 -6.36
N VAL A 160 -17.60 23.22 -6.21
CA VAL A 160 -16.29 22.92 -5.62
C VAL A 160 -15.28 22.53 -6.69
N ALA A 161 -14.31 23.42 -6.95
CA ALA A 161 -13.03 23.05 -7.50
C ALA A 161 -12.06 22.97 -6.30
N VAL A 162 -11.62 21.77 -5.95
CA VAL A 162 -10.63 21.58 -4.88
C VAL A 162 -9.28 22.04 -5.42
N VAL A 163 -8.78 23.16 -4.90
CA VAL A 163 -7.39 23.56 -5.11
C VAL A 163 -6.61 22.93 -3.96
N ALA A 164 -5.74 21.99 -4.29
CA ALA A 164 -4.75 21.51 -3.32
C ALA A 164 -4.00 22.73 -2.75
N PRO A 165 -3.75 22.80 -1.43
CA PRO A 165 -2.91 23.86 -0.88
C PRO A 165 -1.58 23.83 -1.62
N ASP A 166 -1.12 24.98 -2.10
CA ASP A 166 0.19 25.12 -2.70
C ASP A 166 1.20 24.49 -1.73
N LEU A 167 1.89 23.47 -2.19
CA LEU A 167 3.05 22.95 -1.49
C LEU A 167 3.98 24.13 -1.27
N VAL A 168 4.09 24.58 -0.02
CA VAL A 168 5.10 25.60 0.38
C VAL A 168 6.42 25.07 -0.15
N ALA A 169 7.02 25.83 -1.06
CA ALA A 169 8.26 25.49 -1.71
C ALA A 169 9.31 25.13 -0.65
N ALA A 170 9.58 23.84 -0.51
CA ALA A 170 10.81 23.40 0.10
C ALA A 170 11.98 23.91 -0.77
N PRO A 171 13.13 24.30 -0.16
CA PRO A 171 14.25 24.85 -0.92
C PRO A 171 14.65 23.87 -2.01
N ALA A 172 14.94 24.42 -3.19
CA ALA A 172 15.17 23.73 -4.44
C ALA A 172 16.05 22.49 -4.30
N ALA A 173 15.39 21.34 -4.27
CA ALA A 173 15.99 20.07 -4.63
C ALA A 173 15.66 19.85 -6.11
N THR A 174 16.71 19.67 -6.89
CA THR A 174 16.80 19.36 -8.30
C THR A 174 15.54 18.79 -8.93
N ALA A 175 15.17 19.36 -10.08
CA ALA A 175 14.04 19.03 -10.95
C ALA A 175 13.64 17.56 -10.90
N ARG A 176 12.45 17.27 -10.37
CA ARG A 176 11.79 15.98 -10.51
C ARG A 176 10.98 16.00 -11.80
N GLN A 177 11.13 14.93 -12.54
CA GLN A 177 10.40 14.62 -13.76
C GLN A 177 8.89 14.89 -13.62
N GLU A 178 8.37 15.44 -14.70
CA GLU A 178 6.96 15.83 -14.92
C GLU A 178 5.97 14.71 -14.58
N ASP A 179 4.80 15.12 -14.07
CA ASP A 179 3.61 14.33 -13.74
C ASP A 179 3.34 13.15 -14.71
N GLN A 180 3.80 11.99 -14.34
CA GLN A 180 3.15 10.76 -14.81
C GLN A 180 1.98 10.45 -13.87
N PRO A 181 0.80 10.11 -14.40
CA PRO A 181 -0.31 9.68 -13.55
C PRO A 181 0.15 8.50 -12.70
N MET A 182 -0.02 8.58 -11.38
CA MET A 182 0.31 7.47 -10.47
C MET A 182 -0.56 6.28 -10.85
N THR A 183 -0.01 5.40 -11.65
CA THR A 183 -0.58 4.08 -11.93
C THR A 183 -0.37 3.21 -10.69
N LEU A 184 -1.46 2.67 -10.16
CA LEU A 184 -1.38 1.70 -9.07
C LEU A 184 -0.78 0.42 -9.63
N GLU A 185 0.39 0.04 -9.12
CA GLU A 185 1.07 -1.20 -9.49
C GLU A 185 0.71 -2.31 -8.48
N PHE A 186 0.45 -3.50 -8.99
CA PHE A 186 0.18 -4.68 -8.18
C PHE A 186 1.35 -5.66 -8.24
N GLY A 187 1.72 -6.20 -7.08
CA GLY A 187 2.67 -7.30 -6.97
C GLY A 187 1.97 -8.58 -6.53
N VAL A 188 2.51 -9.73 -6.95
CA VAL A 188 2.07 -11.04 -6.47
C VAL A 188 3.17 -11.69 -5.65
N GLN A 189 2.82 -12.27 -4.51
CA GLN A 189 3.74 -13.07 -3.70
C GLN A 189 3.45 -14.56 -3.88
N ILE A 190 4.50 -15.37 -4.06
CA ILE A 190 4.43 -16.83 -4.09
C ILE A 190 4.81 -17.34 -2.69
N PRO A 191 3.83 -17.67 -1.82
CA PRO A 191 4.09 -18.03 -0.43
C PRO A 191 4.30 -19.54 -0.22
N ARG A 192 4.03 -20.37 -1.25
CA ARG A 192 4.06 -21.84 -1.18
C ARG A 192 4.67 -22.42 -2.44
N PHE A 193 5.36 -23.56 -2.29
CA PHE A 193 5.98 -24.31 -3.38
C PHE A 193 5.44 -25.75 -3.48
N SER A 194 4.35 -26.03 -2.78
CA SER A 194 3.69 -27.35 -2.79
C SER A 194 2.58 -27.35 -3.84
N TRP A 195 2.78 -28.11 -4.92
CA TRP A 195 1.81 -28.28 -5.99
C TRP A 195 1.48 -29.76 -6.24
N PRO A 196 0.33 -30.06 -6.89
CA PRO A 196 0.08 -31.40 -7.41
C PRO A 196 1.22 -31.85 -8.30
N GLY A 197 1.74 -33.05 -8.06
CA GLY A 197 2.93 -33.59 -8.72
C GLY A 197 4.21 -33.48 -7.91
N GLY A 198 4.16 -32.82 -6.74
CA GLY A 198 5.28 -32.70 -5.79
C GLY A 198 6.47 -31.90 -6.33
N PRO A 199 7.67 -32.07 -5.74
CA PRO A 199 8.86 -31.30 -6.12
C PRO A 199 9.26 -31.41 -7.59
N ALA A 200 8.95 -32.52 -8.25
CA ALA A 200 9.23 -32.71 -9.68
C ALA A 200 8.46 -31.75 -10.59
N ALA A 201 7.27 -31.31 -10.18
CA ALA A 201 6.46 -30.35 -10.92
C ALA A 201 6.82 -28.88 -10.65
N THR A 202 7.59 -28.59 -9.60
CA THR A 202 7.85 -27.23 -9.11
C THR A 202 8.42 -26.31 -10.19
N ARG A 203 9.40 -26.78 -10.97
CA ARG A 203 10.02 -25.99 -12.03
C ARG A 203 8.99 -25.47 -13.06
N ASP A 204 8.12 -26.37 -13.52
CA ASP A 204 7.16 -26.02 -14.57
C ASP A 204 6.03 -25.15 -14.00
N ARG A 205 5.57 -25.45 -12.79
CA ARG A 205 4.56 -24.64 -12.09
C ARG A 205 5.05 -23.23 -11.80
N LEU A 206 6.30 -23.06 -11.34
CA LEU A 206 6.88 -21.72 -11.17
C LEU A 206 6.95 -20.96 -12.49
N SER A 207 7.30 -21.62 -13.59
CA SER A 207 7.32 -20.99 -14.91
C SER A 207 5.92 -20.56 -15.36
N GLU A 208 4.90 -21.39 -15.14
CA GLU A 208 3.49 -21.08 -15.43
C GLU A 208 2.99 -19.90 -14.60
N VAL A 209 3.27 -19.89 -13.29
CA VAL A 209 2.88 -18.80 -12.38
C VAL A 209 3.53 -17.50 -12.80
N ALA A 210 4.83 -17.51 -13.13
CA ALA A 210 5.55 -16.32 -13.56
C ALA A 210 4.99 -15.75 -14.87
N ALA A 211 4.73 -16.60 -15.86
CA ALA A 211 4.14 -16.21 -17.14
C ALA A 211 2.72 -15.63 -16.95
N ALA A 212 1.88 -16.29 -16.14
CA ALA A 212 0.54 -15.82 -15.85
C ALA A 212 0.54 -14.48 -15.10
N ALA A 213 1.50 -14.26 -14.19
CA ALA A 213 1.64 -13.00 -13.47
C ALA A 213 1.98 -11.83 -14.44
N GLU A 214 2.91 -12.03 -15.37
CA GLU A 214 3.25 -11.01 -16.37
C GLU A 214 2.11 -10.77 -17.35
N GLU A 215 1.45 -11.82 -17.82
CA GLU A 215 0.29 -11.71 -18.71
C GLU A 215 -0.88 -10.96 -18.03
N ALA A 216 -1.07 -11.17 -16.73
CA ALA A 216 -2.07 -10.44 -15.93
C ALA A 216 -1.65 -9.02 -15.60
N GLY A 217 -0.44 -8.56 -15.94
CA GLY A 217 0.04 -7.20 -15.72
C GLY A 217 0.54 -6.92 -14.30
N PHE A 218 0.94 -7.95 -13.54
CA PHE A 218 1.60 -7.73 -12.26
C PHE A 218 2.97 -7.06 -12.45
N ALA A 219 3.19 -5.95 -11.76
CA ALA A 219 4.43 -5.18 -11.85
C ALA A 219 5.61 -5.85 -11.11
N SER A 220 5.32 -6.76 -10.17
CA SER A 220 6.37 -7.42 -9.38
C SER A 220 5.96 -8.82 -8.90
N ILE A 221 6.95 -9.70 -8.78
CA ILE A 221 6.81 -11.05 -8.22
C ILE A 221 7.73 -11.17 -7.00
N TRP A 222 7.18 -11.65 -5.91
CA TRP A 222 7.83 -11.74 -4.63
C TRP A 222 7.87 -13.18 -4.12
N VAL A 223 8.95 -13.54 -3.44
CA VAL A 223 9.03 -14.79 -2.68
C VAL A 223 9.38 -14.49 -1.22
N MET A 224 9.00 -15.37 -0.32
CA MET A 224 9.45 -15.28 1.07
C MET A 224 10.90 -15.75 1.16
N ASP A 225 11.70 -15.12 2.00
CA ASP A 225 13.05 -15.58 2.34
C ASP A 225 13.01 -16.38 3.64
N HIS A 226 12.25 -17.47 3.62
CA HIS A 226 12.15 -18.43 4.71
C HIS A 226 12.75 -19.77 4.29
N PHE A 227 13.30 -20.52 5.25
CA PHE A 227 13.91 -21.85 5.04
C PHE A 227 12.98 -22.97 5.48
N LEU A 228 12.01 -22.64 6.33
CA LEU A 228 10.90 -23.49 6.75
C LEU A 228 9.59 -22.75 6.47
N GLN A 229 8.52 -23.48 6.20
CA GLN A 229 7.22 -22.86 6.04
C GLN A 229 6.76 -22.20 7.35
N ILE A 230 6.20 -20.99 7.25
CA ILE A 230 5.73 -20.23 8.40
C ILE A 230 4.34 -20.69 8.83
N PRO A 231 4.03 -20.68 10.15
CA PRO A 231 2.77 -21.23 10.70
C PRO A 231 1.49 -20.60 10.14
N SER A 232 1.55 -19.34 9.68
CA SER A 232 0.40 -18.65 9.09
C SER A 232 0.05 -19.12 7.68
N VAL A 233 0.96 -19.83 7.01
CA VAL A 233 0.79 -20.33 5.64
C VAL A 233 0.62 -21.85 5.63
N GLY A 234 1.45 -22.58 6.38
CA GLY A 234 1.37 -24.04 6.41
C GLY A 234 2.32 -24.68 7.43
N PRO A 235 2.35 -26.01 7.51
CA PRO A 235 3.24 -26.72 8.39
C PRO A 235 4.70 -26.55 7.95
N HIS A 236 5.63 -26.53 8.90
CA HIS A 236 7.05 -26.21 8.70
C HIS A 236 7.82 -27.17 7.78
N TRP A 237 7.27 -28.33 7.51
CA TRP A 237 7.84 -29.34 6.59
C TRP A 237 7.36 -29.23 5.13
N GLU A 238 6.51 -28.25 4.82
CA GLU A 238 6.18 -27.97 3.41
C GLU A 238 7.44 -27.47 2.68
N ASP A 239 7.48 -27.78 1.39
CA ASP A 239 8.61 -27.39 0.54
C ASP A 239 8.80 -25.87 0.53
N MET A 240 10.01 -25.44 0.89
CA MET A 240 10.47 -24.05 0.80
C MET A 240 11.75 -24.02 -0.03
N LEU A 241 11.71 -23.29 -1.13
CA LEU A 241 12.88 -23.09 -1.97
C LEU A 241 13.73 -21.92 -1.43
N ASP A 242 15.05 -22.00 -1.63
CA ASP A 242 15.90 -20.84 -1.39
C ASP A 242 15.44 -19.65 -2.25
N SER A 243 15.23 -18.52 -1.60
CA SER A 243 14.60 -17.36 -2.22
C SER A 243 15.38 -16.80 -3.41
N TYR A 244 16.68 -16.60 -3.26
CA TYR A 244 17.48 -15.97 -4.31
C TYR A 244 17.78 -16.93 -5.47
N SER A 245 17.90 -18.23 -5.21
CA SER A 245 17.94 -19.25 -6.26
C SER A 245 16.63 -19.27 -7.05
N THR A 246 15.50 -19.16 -6.36
CA THR A 246 14.18 -19.07 -6.99
C THR A 246 14.04 -17.79 -7.82
N LEU A 247 14.45 -16.64 -7.28
CA LEU A 247 14.41 -15.36 -8.00
C LEU A 247 15.31 -15.36 -9.24
N ALA A 248 16.49 -15.99 -9.17
CA ALA A 248 17.37 -16.14 -10.32
C ALA A 248 16.72 -17.00 -11.42
N PHE A 249 16.03 -18.08 -11.04
CA PHE A 249 15.22 -18.88 -11.98
C PHE A 249 14.09 -18.06 -12.60
N LEU A 250 13.35 -17.30 -11.77
CA LEU A 250 12.27 -16.41 -12.23
C LEU A 250 12.80 -15.31 -13.16
N ALA A 251 13.99 -14.77 -12.90
CA ALA A 251 14.63 -13.77 -13.76
C ALA A 251 14.81 -14.26 -15.19
N ALA A 252 15.13 -15.55 -15.36
CA ALA A 252 15.27 -16.18 -16.67
C ALA A 252 13.91 -16.55 -17.33
N ARG A 253 12.81 -16.46 -16.61
CA ARG A 253 11.45 -16.80 -17.06
C ARG A 253 10.52 -15.61 -17.24
N THR A 254 10.97 -14.42 -16.83
CA THR A 254 10.21 -13.17 -16.87
C THR A 254 10.97 -12.10 -17.64
N GLY A 255 10.25 -11.14 -18.22
CA GLY A 255 10.82 -10.04 -19.00
C GLY A 255 10.60 -8.66 -18.41
N THR A 256 9.55 -8.47 -17.65
CA THR A 256 9.09 -7.14 -17.21
C THR A 256 8.91 -7.00 -15.71
N ALA A 257 8.41 -8.03 -15.03
CA ALA A 257 8.12 -7.98 -13.60
C ALA A 257 9.39 -7.77 -12.76
N ARG A 258 9.32 -6.88 -11.78
CA ARG A 258 10.36 -6.72 -10.75
C ARG A 258 10.40 -7.95 -9.85
N LEU A 259 11.56 -8.29 -9.35
CA LEU A 259 11.80 -9.51 -8.59
C LEU A 259 12.45 -9.19 -7.24
N GLY A 260 11.86 -9.68 -6.16
CA GLY A 260 12.42 -9.43 -4.83
C GLY A 260 11.93 -10.40 -3.76
N THR A 261 12.59 -10.35 -2.62
CA THR A 261 12.13 -11.04 -1.41
C THR A 261 11.18 -10.17 -0.62
N LEU A 262 10.15 -10.74 -0.03
CA LEU A 262 9.22 -10.06 0.86
C LEU A 262 9.16 -10.79 2.22
N VAL A 263 10.16 -10.61 3.08
CA VAL A 263 11.44 -9.90 2.94
C VAL A 263 12.59 -10.74 3.49
N THR A 264 13.83 -10.44 3.09
CA THR A 264 15.02 -11.08 3.67
C THR A 264 15.19 -10.69 5.13
N GLY A 265 15.43 -11.67 6.00
CA GLY A 265 15.86 -11.41 7.37
C GLY A 265 17.32 -10.98 7.43
N VAL A 266 17.60 -9.85 8.08
CA VAL A 266 18.96 -9.29 8.23
C VAL A 266 19.96 -10.27 8.88
N THR A 267 19.45 -11.26 9.59
CA THR A 267 20.23 -12.29 10.30
C THR A 267 20.59 -13.52 9.46
N TYR A 268 20.04 -13.66 8.26
CA TYR A 268 20.21 -14.88 7.45
C TYR A 268 21.53 -14.92 6.68
N ARG A 269 22.11 -13.76 6.35
CA ARG A 269 23.30 -13.66 5.49
C ARG A 269 24.21 -12.52 5.97
N ASN A 270 25.50 -12.65 5.68
CA ASN A 270 26.39 -11.51 5.71
C ASN A 270 25.90 -10.43 4.74
N ILE A 271 25.81 -9.19 5.17
CA ILE A 271 25.18 -8.10 4.38
C ILE A 271 25.98 -7.74 3.12
N ALA A 272 27.33 -7.81 3.18
CA ALA A 272 28.13 -7.61 1.97
C ALA A 272 27.91 -8.75 0.95
N HIS A 273 27.70 -9.99 1.44
CA HIS A 273 27.32 -11.08 0.56
C HIS A 273 25.91 -10.91 0.01
N LEU A 274 24.95 -10.42 0.81
CA LEU A 274 23.61 -10.09 0.33
C LEU A 274 23.67 -9.03 -0.78
N ALA A 275 24.48 -8.00 -0.62
CA ALA A 275 24.70 -6.98 -1.67
C ALA A 275 25.17 -7.61 -2.98
N LYS A 276 26.08 -8.60 -2.91
CA LYS A 276 26.56 -9.35 -4.07
C LYS A 276 25.45 -10.16 -4.73
N ILE A 277 24.62 -10.85 -3.94
CA ILE A 277 23.50 -11.66 -4.43
C ILE A 277 22.51 -10.76 -5.18
N VAL A 278 22.10 -9.64 -4.57
CA VAL A 278 21.14 -8.71 -5.16
C VAL A 278 21.70 -8.07 -6.44
N ALA A 279 22.96 -7.66 -6.44
CA ALA A 279 23.61 -7.13 -7.65
C ALA A 279 23.65 -8.18 -8.78
N THR A 280 23.88 -9.44 -8.43
CA THR A 280 23.86 -10.54 -9.40
C THR A 280 22.45 -10.75 -9.96
N LEU A 281 21.44 -10.77 -9.11
CA LEU A 281 20.02 -10.86 -9.51
C LEU A 281 19.65 -9.69 -10.43
N ASP A 282 20.12 -8.49 -10.12
CA ASP A 282 19.85 -7.29 -10.92
C ASP A 282 20.40 -7.43 -12.32
N VAL A 283 21.65 -7.86 -12.46
CA VAL A 283 22.27 -8.10 -13.76
C VAL A 283 21.55 -9.22 -14.53
N LEU A 284 21.25 -10.34 -13.89
CA LEU A 284 20.59 -11.48 -14.54
C LEU A 284 19.13 -11.17 -14.93
N SER A 285 18.47 -10.29 -14.20
CA SER A 285 17.10 -9.87 -14.51
C SER A 285 17.03 -8.68 -15.47
N GLY A 286 18.17 -8.09 -15.89
CA GLY A 286 18.17 -6.90 -16.74
C GLY A 286 17.71 -5.63 -16.01
N GLY A 287 18.09 -5.47 -14.73
CA GLY A 287 17.78 -4.26 -13.95
C GLY A 287 16.41 -4.30 -13.27
N ARG A 288 15.92 -5.49 -12.85
CA ARG A 288 14.60 -5.64 -12.25
C ARG A 288 14.61 -6.08 -10.77
N ALA A 289 15.77 -6.19 -10.13
CA ALA A 289 15.85 -6.59 -8.74
C ALA A 289 15.31 -5.52 -7.78
N VAL A 290 14.69 -5.97 -6.69
CA VAL A 290 14.32 -5.17 -5.53
C VAL A 290 14.86 -5.85 -4.29
N CYS A 291 15.53 -5.09 -3.41
CA CYS A 291 16.05 -5.60 -2.16
C CYS A 291 15.03 -5.44 -1.03
N GLY A 292 14.26 -6.48 -0.75
CA GLY A 292 13.39 -6.50 0.41
C GLY A 292 14.15 -6.99 1.66
N ILE A 293 14.17 -6.22 2.76
CA ILE A 293 14.92 -6.56 3.97
C ILE A 293 14.14 -6.20 5.25
N GLY A 294 14.35 -6.94 6.32
CA GLY A 294 13.70 -6.70 7.60
C GLY A 294 14.49 -7.28 8.78
N ALA A 295 14.04 -6.97 10.01
CA ALA A 295 14.75 -7.33 11.23
C ALA A 295 14.69 -8.84 11.59
N ALA A 296 14.12 -9.69 10.76
CA ALA A 296 13.80 -11.10 11.03
C ALA A 296 12.83 -11.28 12.21
N TRP A 297 12.18 -12.43 12.30
CA TRP A 297 11.23 -12.72 13.37
C TRP A 297 11.11 -14.22 13.70
N PHE A 298 11.37 -15.12 12.75
CA PHE A 298 11.11 -16.55 12.90
C PHE A 298 12.31 -17.27 13.53
N GLU A 299 12.39 -17.25 14.85
CA GLU A 299 13.48 -17.85 15.65
C GLU A 299 13.68 -19.34 15.38
N ARG A 300 12.60 -20.08 15.05
CA ARG A 300 12.69 -21.52 14.79
C ARG A 300 13.67 -21.89 13.68
N GLU A 301 13.73 -21.10 12.61
CA GLU A 301 14.67 -21.32 11.51
C GLU A 301 16.12 -21.16 11.98
N HIS A 302 16.39 -20.11 12.76
CA HIS A 302 17.71 -19.87 13.30
C HIS A 302 18.19 -21.05 14.13
N ARG A 303 17.33 -21.58 15.00
CA ARG A 303 17.65 -22.79 15.79
C ARG A 303 17.85 -24.02 14.91
N ALA A 304 17.00 -24.22 13.91
CA ALA A 304 17.07 -25.38 13.02
C ALA A 304 18.34 -25.38 12.16
N TYR A 305 18.83 -24.20 11.78
CA TYR A 305 20.02 -24.03 10.93
C TYR A 305 21.27 -23.69 11.74
N GLY A 306 21.18 -23.62 13.08
CA GLY A 306 22.32 -23.29 13.94
C GLY A 306 22.79 -21.84 13.83
N TRP A 307 21.92 -20.92 13.43
CA TRP A 307 22.25 -19.51 13.30
C TRP A 307 21.91 -18.73 14.56
N PRO A 308 22.71 -17.68 14.87
CA PRO A 308 22.37 -16.77 15.97
C PRO A 308 21.03 -16.09 15.75
N PHE A 309 20.25 -15.94 16.81
CA PHE A 309 19.05 -15.10 16.84
C PHE A 309 19.21 -14.04 17.93
N PRO A 310 19.85 -12.90 17.61
CA PRO A 310 20.10 -11.85 18.58
C PRO A 310 18.82 -11.21 19.10
N PRO A 311 18.89 -10.51 20.26
CA PRO A 311 17.79 -9.69 20.75
C PRO A 311 17.26 -8.71 19.68
N LEU A 312 16.00 -8.33 19.77
CA LEU A 312 15.35 -7.47 18.78
C LEU A 312 16.08 -6.11 18.62
N SER A 313 16.65 -5.56 19.70
CA SER A 313 17.46 -4.32 19.65
C SER A 313 18.63 -4.44 18.70
N ASP A 314 19.33 -5.58 18.76
CA ASP A 314 20.53 -5.83 17.99
C ASP A 314 20.21 -6.13 16.53
N ARG A 315 19.10 -6.87 16.29
CA ARG A 315 18.58 -7.08 14.92
C ARG A 315 18.16 -5.77 14.23
N TYR A 316 17.64 -4.80 14.99
CA TYR A 316 17.40 -3.45 14.45
C TYR A 316 18.70 -2.67 14.19
N ALA A 317 19.73 -2.85 15.03
CA ALA A 317 21.04 -2.26 14.75
C ALA A 317 21.68 -2.87 13.51
N MET A 318 21.58 -4.20 13.34
CA MET A 318 21.99 -4.89 12.11
C MET A 318 21.23 -4.38 10.88
N LEU A 319 19.93 -4.15 11.00
CA LEU A 319 19.12 -3.61 9.91
C LEU A 319 19.51 -2.17 9.55
N GLU A 320 19.79 -1.33 10.53
CA GLU A 320 20.29 0.03 10.33
C GLU A 320 21.62 0.01 9.56
N ASP A 321 22.59 -0.77 10.03
CA ASP A 321 23.88 -0.95 9.36
C ASP A 321 23.71 -1.52 7.93
N ALA A 322 22.81 -2.47 7.72
CA ALA A 322 22.53 -3.04 6.41
C ALA A 322 21.99 -2.00 5.42
N LEU A 323 21.07 -1.15 5.86
CA LEU A 323 20.47 -0.11 5.03
C LEU A 323 21.48 0.99 4.63
N GLU A 324 22.52 1.20 5.42
CA GLU A 324 23.62 2.11 5.09
C GLU A 324 24.67 1.43 4.20
N LEU A 325 25.01 0.17 4.48
CA LEU A 325 26.05 -0.55 3.76
C LEU A 325 25.63 -0.94 2.33
N LEU A 326 24.38 -1.41 2.12
CA LEU A 326 23.93 -1.89 0.81
C LEU A 326 24.12 -0.87 -0.31
N PRO A 327 23.71 0.41 -0.18
CA PRO A 327 23.97 1.42 -1.21
C PRO A 327 25.46 1.71 -1.44
N LEU A 328 26.29 1.61 -0.39
CA LEU A 328 27.74 1.76 -0.52
C LEU A 328 28.35 0.62 -1.34
N MET A 329 27.93 -0.62 -1.09
CA MET A 329 28.36 -1.81 -1.83
C MET A 329 28.03 -1.69 -3.33
N TRP A 330 26.87 -1.16 -3.68
CA TRP A 330 26.42 -1.00 -5.08
C TRP A 330 27.00 0.25 -5.76
N GLY A 331 27.58 1.17 -4.97
CA GLY A 331 28.15 2.40 -5.47
C GLY A 331 29.51 2.23 -6.17
N LYS A 332 30.10 3.34 -6.61
CA LYS A 332 31.43 3.38 -7.23
C LYS A 332 32.53 3.42 -6.18
N GLY A 333 33.62 2.71 -6.48
CA GLY A 333 34.83 2.68 -5.65
C GLY A 333 34.75 1.63 -4.55
N ALA A 334 35.79 1.61 -3.72
CA ALA A 334 35.87 0.82 -2.50
C ALA A 334 35.91 1.79 -1.31
N ARG A 335 35.02 1.64 -0.37
CA ARG A 335 34.92 2.48 0.83
C ARG A 335 34.89 1.60 2.06
N ALA A 336 35.58 2.01 3.14
CA ALA A 336 35.37 1.36 4.43
C ALA A 336 34.00 1.76 4.99
N TYR A 337 33.36 0.81 5.68
CA TYR A 337 32.16 1.06 6.45
C TYR A 337 32.35 0.49 7.86
N THR A 338 32.07 1.29 8.88
CA THR A 338 32.07 0.87 10.28
C THR A 338 30.74 1.30 10.90
N GLY A 339 29.86 0.34 11.09
CA GLY A 339 28.58 0.49 11.79
C GLY A 339 28.65 0.03 13.24
N ARG A 340 27.50 -0.21 13.82
CA ARG A 340 27.38 -0.74 15.20
C ARG A 340 27.62 -2.23 15.28
N THR A 341 27.28 -2.98 14.25
CA THR A 341 27.28 -4.45 14.19
C THR A 341 28.01 -4.99 12.98
N ILE A 342 28.32 -4.16 12.00
CA ILE A 342 28.94 -4.54 10.73
C ILE A 342 30.16 -3.67 10.50
N GLU A 343 31.29 -4.33 10.17
CA GLU A 343 32.51 -3.68 9.74
C GLU A 343 32.96 -4.28 8.41
N VAL A 344 33.24 -3.43 7.42
CA VAL A 344 33.75 -3.81 6.09
C VAL A 344 34.88 -2.86 5.72
N THR A 345 36.05 -3.42 5.49
CA THR A 345 37.25 -2.63 5.14
C THR A 345 37.17 -2.07 3.72
N GLU A 346 36.50 -2.82 2.82
CA GLU A 346 36.31 -2.44 1.42
C GLU A 346 34.89 -2.81 0.97
N ALA A 347 33.98 -1.82 0.94
CA ALA A 347 32.66 -2.00 0.37
C ALA A 347 32.74 -1.97 -1.16
N VAL A 348 32.95 -3.16 -1.76
CA VAL A 348 33.16 -3.33 -3.20
C VAL A 348 32.29 -4.47 -3.73
N CYS A 349 31.57 -4.21 -4.85
CA CYS A 349 30.73 -5.20 -5.49
C CYS A 349 30.80 -5.07 -7.02
N TYR A 350 31.36 -6.08 -7.70
CA TYR A 350 31.39 -6.21 -9.16
C TYR A 350 30.86 -7.58 -9.60
N PRO A 351 29.97 -7.69 -10.64
CA PRO A 351 29.42 -6.54 -11.35
C PRO A 351 28.58 -5.67 -10.40
N ARG A 352 28.47 -4.40 -10.70
CA ARG A 352 27.51 -3.52 -10.06
C ARG A 352 26.13 -3.77 -10.64
N PRO A 353 25.07 -3.41 -9.93
CA PRO A 353 23.71 -3.41 -10.49
C PRO A 353 23.65 -2.62 -11.80
N LEU A 354 22.75 -3.01 -12.69
CA LEU A 354 22.41 -2.26 -13.90
C LEU A 354 21.60 -1.01 -13.56
N GLN A 355 20.75 -1.10 -12.53
CA GLN A 355 19.99 0.03 -12.02
C GLN A 355 20.95 1.07 -11.42
N GLU A 356 20.69 2.34 -11.63
CA GLU A 356 21.42 3.42 -10.97
C GLU A 356 21.26 3.34 -9.46
N LYS A 357 20.06 2.98 -9.02
CA LYS A 357 19.70 2.71 -7.63
C LYS A 357 18.83 1.44 -7.56
N VAL A 358 19.28 0.42 -6.87
CA VAL A 358 18.45 -0.75 -6.55
C VAL A 358 17.43 -0.33 -5.49
N PRO A 359 16.12 -0.48 -5.76
CA PRO A 359 15.10 -0.13 -4.78
C PRO A 359 15.20 -1.00 -3.52
N ILE A 360 15.07 -0.38 -2.35
CA ILE A 360 15.04 -1.05 -1.06
C ILE A 360 13.63 -0.98 -0.48
N LEU A 361 13.08 -2.16 -0.14
CA LEU A 361 11.83 -2.31 0.60
C LEU A 361 12.14 -2.76 2.01
N VAL A 362 11.61 -2.06 3.03
CA VAL A 362 11.80 -2.44 4.42
C VAL A 362 10.53 -3.04 4.99
N GLY A 363 10.59 -4.33 5.33
CA GLY A 363 9.49 -5.07 5.94
C GLY A 363 9.46 -4.98 7.46
N GLY A 364 8.24 -4.90 8.02
CA GLY A 364 7.99 -4.95 9.45
C GLY A 364 6.81 -4.09 9.88
N SER A 365 6.30 -4.33 11.10
CA SER A 365 5.12 -3.66 11.66
C SER A 365 5.42 -2.65 12.77
N GLY A 366 6.70 -2.37 13.03
CA GLY A 366 7.13 -1.51 14.14
C GLY A 366 6.94 -0.03 13.86
N GLU A 367 5.89 0.60 14.41
CA GLU A 367 5.57 2.02 14.18
C GLU A 367 6.73 2.99 14.54
N ARG A 368 7.48 2.70 15.61
CA ARG A 368 8.52 3.63 16.12
C ARG A 368 9.89 3.46 15.46
N ARG A 369 10.28 2.22 15.12
CA ARG A 369 11.60 1.92 14.57
C ARG A 369 11.53 1.65 13.07
N THR A 370 10.71 0.69 12.64
CA THR A 370 10.63 0.32 11.22
C THR A 370 10.24 1.51 10.35
N LEU A 371 9.15 2.23 10.68
CA LEU A 371 8.72 3.39 9.88
C LEU A 371 9.76 4.52 9.82
N ARG A 372 10.59 4.67 10.87
CA ARG A 372 11.70 5.64 10.84
C ARG A 372 12.79 5.20 9.84
N LEU A 373 13.10 3.90 9.78
CA LEU A 373 14.06 3.36 8.81
C LEU A 373 13.52 3.45 7.37
N VAL A 374 12.24 3.13 7.19
CA VAL A 374 11.55 3.34 5.90
C VAL A 374 11.72 4.79 5.42
N ALA A 375 11.37 5.75 6.27
CA ALA A 375 11.42 7.18 5.90
C ALA A 375 12.84 7.68 5.55
N ARG A 376 13.89 7.02 6.05
CA ARG A 376 15.29 7.43 5.82
C ARG A 376 15.94 6.72 4.64
N HIS A 377 15.61 5.46 4.43
CA HIS A 377 16.43 4.56 3.61
C HIS A 377 15.64 3.81 2.54
N ALA A 378 14.31 3.64 2.71
CA ALA A 378 13.54 2.80 1.82
C ALA A 378 12.88 3.57 0.67
N ASP A 379 12.64 2.85 -0.41
CA ASP A 379 11.84 3.31 -1.54
C ASP A 379 10.39 2.81 -1.41
N ALA A 380 10.17 1.76 -0.57
CA ALA A 380 8.86 1.20 -0.25
C ALA A 380 8.84 0.51 1.13
#